data_ac4e463d1af6c94b45b8a2b4ece46c2e
#
_entry.id   ac4e463d1af6c94b45b8a2b4ece46c2e
#
_cell.length_a   1.000
_cell.length_b   1.000
_cell.length_c   1.000
_cell.angle_alpha   90.00
_cell.angle_beta   90.00
_cell.angle_gamma   90.00
#
_symmetry.space_group_name_H-M   'P 1'
#
loop_
_entity.id
_entity.type
_entity.pdbx_description
1 polymer ?
#
loop_
_entity_poly.entity_id
_entity_poly.type
_entity_poly.pdbx_seq_one_letter_code
_entity_poly.pdbx_strand_id
1 'polypeptide(L)'
;HYYLHMDEIFVVLYAHHKKDPIIEEALNILDNFNLKPYKIVYDEPFNWEKVTEYYNEVKLLKPNDWWIVADDDELQLYSKPIETIVQECEEFGYEFVTGGFVDRIGDNGDFPKITKESNLWEEMPEAGFFRYPLSKACPNKVTMMKGSVKVCSGQHYVEFPDGTSSW
;
A
#
# COMPACT_ATOMS: atom_id res chain seq x y z
N HIS A 1 -6.72 9.97 -3.28
CA HIS A 1 -5.41 10.36 -3.81
C HIS A 1 -5.03 9.53 -5.03
N TYR A 2 -5.07 8.21 -4.94
CA TYR A 2 -4.72 7.32 -6.04
C TYR A 2 -5.73 7.33 -7.20
N TYR A 3 -7.00 7.56 -6.91
CA TYR A 3 -8.11 7.49 -7.87
C TYR A 3 -7.90 8.33 -9.16
N LEU A 4 -7.21 9.47 -9.05
CA LEU A 4 -7.02 10.39 -10.18
C LEU A 4 -5.95 9.93 -11.19
N HIS A 5 -5.20 8.86 -10.87
CA HIS A 5 -4.02 8.45 -11.65
C HIS A 5 -4.05 6.99 -12.08
N MET A 6 -5.13 6.25 -11.74
CA MET A 6 -5.23 4.82 -11.99
C MET A 6 -6.33 4.51 -13.00
N ASP A 7 -6.04 3.61 -13.92
CA ASP A 7 -7.02 3.10 -14.88
C ASP A 7 -8.04 2.20 -14.19
N GLU A 8 -7.60 1.44 -13.20
CA GLU A 8 -8.43 0.52 -12.42
C GLU A 8 -8.01 0.50 -10.95
N ILE A 9 -8.98 0.31 -10.07
CA ILE A 9 -8.75 0.18 -8.64
C ILE A 9 -9.41 -1.12 -8.15
N PHE A 10 -8.60 -1.97 -7.53
CA PHE A 10 -9.04 -3.22 -6.91
C PHE A 10 -8.96 -3.06 -5.38
N VAL A 11 -10.09 -3.17 -4.72
CA VAL A 11 -10.15 -3.04 -3.25
C VAL A 11 -10.41 -4.40 -2.63
N VAL A 12 -9.53 -4.82 -1.74
CA VAL A 12 -9.74 -5.99 -0.87
C VAL A 12 -10.07 -5.48 0.51
N LEU A 13 -11.27 -5.78 0.99
CA LEU A 13 -11.67 -5.49 2.37
C LEU A 13 -11.35 -6.71 3.24
N TYR A 14 -10.70 -6.47 4.36
CA TYR A 14 -10.36 -7.51 5.34
C TYR A 14 -10.97 -7.18 6.69
N ALA A 15 -11.75 -8.07 7.26
CA ALA A 15 -12.38 -7.90 8.56
C ALA A 15 -12.40 -9.20 9.35
N HIS A 16 -12.54 -9.11 10.66
CA HIS A 16 -12.60 -10.30 11.52
C HIS A 16 -13.83 -11.17 11.25
N HIS A 17 -14.98 -10.56 11.05
CA HIS A 17 -16.22 -11.30 10.80
C HIS A 17 -17.24 -10.49 9.98
N LYS A 18 -18.24 -11.17 9.43
CA LYS A 18 -19.27 -10.57 8.54
C LYS A 18 -20.13 -9.46 9.19
N LYS A 19 -20.15 -9.38 10.51
CA LYS A 19 -20.92 -8.37 11.26
C LYS A 19 -20.03 -7.23 11.77
N ASP A 20 -18.80 -7.16 11.31
CA ASP A 20 -17.87 -6.08 11.65
C ASP A 20 -18.42 -4.77 11.08
N PRO A 21 -18.73 -3.76 11.92
CA PRO A 21 -19.32 -2.50 11.46
C PRO A 21 -18.42 -1.75 10.47
N ILE A 22 -17.12 -1.98 10.50
CA ILE A 22 -16.18 -1.34 9.56
C ILE A 22 -16.48 -1.70 8.10
N ILE A 23 -17.07 -2.87 7.84
CA ILE A 23 -17.41 -3.30 6.48
C ILE A 23 -18.49 -2.39 5.88
N GLU A 24 -19.54 -2.07 6.64
CA GLU A 24 -20.59 -1.18 6.17
C GLU A 24 -20.06 0.23 5.91
N GLU A 25 -19.20 0.73 6.79
CA GLU A 25 -18.54 2.03 6.61
C GLU A 25 -17.65 2.04 5.36
N ALA A 26 -16.82 1.02 5.17
CA ALA A 26 -15.96 0.90 4.01
C ALA A 26 -16.76 0.79 2.70
N LEU A 27 -17.83 0.02 2.67
CA LEU A 27 -18.71 -0.10 1.50
C LEU A 27 -19.39 1.25 1.17
N ASN A 28 -19.83 2.00 2.15
CA ASN A 28 -20.40 3.33 1.96
C ASN A 28 -19.35 4.32 1.39
N ILE A 29 -18.11 4.23 1.85
CA ILE A 29 -17.02 5.05 1.31
C ILE A 29 -16.78 4.69 -0.17
N LEU A 30 -16.66 3.41 -0.48
CA LEU A 30 -16.43 2.96 -1.86
C LEU A 30 -17.57 3.36 -2.80
N ASP A 31 -18.82 3.28 -2.36
CA ASP A 31 -19.99 3.66 -3.15
C ASP A 31 -19.96 5.14 -3.53
N ASN A 32 -19.48 6.03 -2.65
CA ASN A 32 -19.30 7.45 -2.96
C ASN A 32 -18.31 7.71 -4.12
N PHE A 33 -17.44 6.75 -4.43
CA PHE A 33 -16.48 6.80 -5.53
C PHE A 33 -16.89 5.91 -6.71
N ASN A 34 -18.09 5.32 -6.70
CA ASN A 34 -18.55 4.31 -7.66
C ASN A 34 -17.61 3.09 -7.74
N LEU A 35 -16.96 2.74 -6.65
CA LEU A 35 -16.10 1.58 -6.52
C LEU A 35 -16.85 0.43 -5.84
N LYS A 36 -16.44 -0.78 -6.20
CA LYS A 36 -16.90 -2.00 -5.52
C LYS A 36 -15.69 -2.79 -5.03
N PRO A 37 -15.78 -3.45 -3.89
CA PRO A 37 -14.70 -4.32 -3.47
C PRO A 37 -14.54 -5.47 -4.50
N TYR A 38 -13.30 -5.73 -4.88
CA TYR A 38 -12.95 -6.94 -5.64
C TYR A 38 -13.21 -8.18 -4.78
N LYS A 39 -12.87 -8.12 -3.49
CA LYS A 39 -13.00 -9.22 -2.55
C LYS A 39 -13.27 -8.69 -1.15
N ILE A 40 -14.11 -9.40 -0.39
CA ILE A 40 -14.27 -9.19 1.04
C ILE A 40 -13.85 -10.47 1.74
N VAL A 41 -12.89 -10.35 2.64
CA VAL A 41 -12.30 -11.46 3.38
C VAL A 41 -12.69 -11.36 4.85
N TYR A 42 -13.05 -12.50 5.43
CA TYR A 42 -13.35 -12.61 6.85
C TYR A 42 -12.43 -13.65 7.45
N ASP A 43 -11.52 -13.20 8.31
CA ASP A 43 -10.55 -14.07 8.94
C ASP A 43 -10.11 -13.53 10.31
N GLU A 44 -9.91 -14.40 11.27
CA GLU A 44 -9.49 -14.07 12.63
C GLU A 44 -8.53 -15.15 13.13
N PRO A 45 -7.41 -14.81 13.76
CA PRO A 45 -6.87 -13.45 13.93
C PRO A 45 -6.31 -12.87 12.64
N PHE A 46 -6.04 -11.56 12.63
CA PHE A 46 -5.40 -10.88 11.50
C PHE A 46 -4.09 -11.58 11.10
N ASN A 47 -3.94 -11.81 9.81
CA ASN A 47 -2.80 -12.55 9.27
C ASN A 47 -2.14 -11.81 8.10
N TRP A 48 -0.94 -11.27 8.34
CA TRP A 48 -0.13 -10.54 7.36
C TRP A 48 0.19 -11.33 6.10
N GLU A 49 0.48 -12.63 6.25
CA GLU A 49 0.83 -13.49 5.13
C GLU A 49 -0.35 -13.62 4.17
N LYS A 50 -1.56 -13.81 4.71
CA LYS A 50 -2.78 -13.87 3.90
C LYS A 50 -3.08 -12.55 3.20
N VAL A 51 -2.89 -11.40 3.85
CA VAL A 51 -3.05 -10.09 3.20
C VAL A 51 -2.10 -9.97 2.01
N THR A 52 -0.85 -10.36 2.20
CA THR A 52 0.15 -10.38 1.14
C THR A 52 -0.21 -11.34 0.00
N GLU A 53 -0.77 -12.51 0.32
CA GLU A 53 -1.29 -13.44 -0.70
C GLU A 53 -2.38 -12.80 -1.55
N TYR A 54 -3.29 -12.02 -0.96
CA TYR A 54 -4.32 -11.30 -1.72
C TYR A 54 -3.74 -10.23 -2.64
N TYR A 55 -2.74 -9.47 -2.21
CA TYR A 55 -2.04 -8.54 -3.09
C TYR A 55 -1.44 -9.26 -4.30
N ASN A 56 -0.75 -10.36 -4.05
CA ASN A 56 -0.14 -11.16 -5.12
C ASN A 56 -1.21 -11.81 -6.03
N GLU A 57 -2.32 -12.31 -5.48
CA GLU A 57 -3.45 -12.87 -6.25
C GLU A 57 -4.05 -11.83 -7.19
N VAL A 58 -4.35 -10.64 -6.68
CA VAL A 58 -4.99 -9.58 -7.48
C VAL A 58 -4.08 -9.09 -8.60
N LYS A 59 -2.81 -8.89 -8.34
CA LYS A 59 -1.84 -8.45 -9.37
C LYS A 59 -1.70 -9.43 -10.53
N LEU A 60 -1.84 -10.73 -10.27
CA LEU A 60 -1.79 -11.76 -11.32
C LEU A 60 -2.95 -11.72 -12.30
N LEU A 61 -4.00 -10.94 -12.05
CA LEU A 61 -5.05 -10.67 -13.06
C LEU A 61 -4.49 -9.99 -14.30
N LYS A 62 -3.45 -9.16 -14.12
CA LYS A 62 -2.74 -8.45 -15.19
C LYS A 62 -1.23 -8.49 -14.94
N PRO A 63 -0.57 -9.63 -15.21
CA PRO A 63 0.81 -9.86 -14.79
C PRO A 63 1.85 -8.94 -15.45
N ASN A 64 1.52 -8.39 -16.61
CA ASN A 64 2.41 -7.50 -17.37
C ASN A 64 2.16 -6.01 -17.10
N ASP A 65 1.06 -5.67 -16.44
CA ASP A 65 0.74 -4.29 -16.11
C ASP A 65 1.49 -3.85 -14.85
N TRP A 66 1.67 -2.55 -14.72
CA TRP A 66 2.21 -1.93 -13.52
C TRP A 66 1.13 -1.74 -12.47
N TRP A 67 1.45 -2.09 -11.25
CA TRP A 67 0.57 -2.02 -10.09
C TRP A 67 1.16 -1.15 -9.00
N ILE A 68 0.32 -0.35 -8.37
CA ILE A 68 0.61 0.27 -7.08
C ILE A 68 -0.17 -0.51 -6.03
N VAL A 69 0.52 -0.98 -5.01
CA VAL A 69 -0.09 -1.63 -3.85
C VAL A 69 0.08 -0.69 -2.65
N ALA A 70 -1.03 -0.38 -1.99
CA ALA A 70 -1.03 0.52 -0.85
C ALA A 70 -2.02 0.03 0.21
N ASP A 71 -1.65 0.18 1.46
CA ASP A 71 -2.57 0.07 2.58
C ASP A 71 -3.38 1.38 2.68
N ASP A 72 -4.50 1.37 3.37
CA ASP A 72 -5.43 2.50 3.42
C ASP A 72 -4.90 3.71 4.22
N ASP A 73 -3.91 3.50 5.06
CA ASP A 73 -3.22 4.51 5.86
C ASP A 73 -1.87 4.95 5.27
N GLU A 74 -1.52 4.49 4.06
CA GLU A 74 -0.27 4.83 3.40
C GLU A 74 -0.47 5.84 2.24
N LEU A 75 0.30 6.93 2.27
CA LEU A 75 0.37 7.91 1.19
C LEU A 75 1.69 7.79 0.45
N GLN A 76 1.64 7.34 -0.79
CA GLN A 76 2.83 7.21 -1.63
C GLN A 76 3.10 8.50 -2.40
N LEU A 77 4.33 9.01 -2.30
CA LEU A 77 4.79 10.20 -2.99
C LEU A 77 5.88 9.82 -3.98
N TYR A 78 5.64 10.10 -5.23
CA TYR A 78 6.59 9.86 -6.32
C TYR A 78 7.28 11.16 -6.72
N SER A 79 8.59 11.09 -7.00
CA SER A 79 9.40 12.26 -7.40
C SER A 79 9.13 12.75 -8.83
N LYS A 80 8.47 11.93 -9.65
CA LYS A 80 8.11 12.19 -11.04
C LYS A 80 6.69 11.67 -11.30
N PRO A 81 6.05 12.08 -12.41
CA PRO A 81 4.82 11.44 -12.88
C PRO A 81 5.00 9.92 -13.02
N ILE A 82 3.98 9.17 -12.65
CA ILE A 82 4.01 7.69 -12.63
C ILE A 82 4.37 7.13 -14.00
N GLU A 83 3.81 7.71 -15.07
CA GLU A 83 4.07 7.33 -16.46
C GLU A 83 5.56 7.46 -16.83
N THR A 84 6.21 8.51 -16.31
CA THR A 84 7.65 8.71 -16.52
C THR A 84 8.47 7.65 -15.80
N ILE A 85 8.08 7.29 -14.57
CA ILE A 85 8.77 6.23 -13.80
C ILE A 85 8.60 4.89 -14.50
N VAL A 86 7.39 4.57 -14.96
CA VAL A 86 7.11 3.34 -15.72
C VAL A 86 7.97 3.28 -16.97
N GLN A 87 8.02 4.36 -17.75
CA GLN A 87 8.85 4.41 -18.96
C GLN A 87 10.33 4.18 -18.66
N GLU A 88 10.88 4.81 -17.63
CA GLU A 88 12.27 4.62 -17.21
C GLU A 88 12.51 3.16 -16.77
N CYS A 89 11.60 2.57 -16.00
CA CYS A 89 11.71 1.17 -15.60
C CYS A 89 11.72 0.22 -16.80
N GLU A 90 10.83 0.44 -17.77
CA GLU A 90 10.78 -0.37 -19.00
C GLU A 90 12.06 -0.23 -19.83
N GLU A 91 12.61 0.97 -19.94
CA GLU A 91 13.85 1.24 -20.68
C GLU A 91 15.05 0.52 -20.06
N PHE A 92 15.12 0.49 -18.72
CA PHE A 92 16.23 -0.12 -17.99
C PHE A 92 15.98 -1.59 -17.60
N GLY A 93 14.80 -2.14 -17.90
CA GLY A 93 14.44 -3.52 -17.56
C GLY A 93 14.17 -3.74 -16.08
N TYR A 94 13.76 -2.71 -15.35
CA TYR A 94 13.32 -2.85 -13.95
C TYR A 94 11.87 -3.30 -13.90
N GLU A 95 11.53 -4.12 -12.92
CA GLU A 95 10.19 -4.68 -12.75
C GLU A 95 9.50 -4.21 -11.45
N PHE A 96 10.20 -3.47 -10.60
CA PHE A 96 9.65 -2.90 -9.38
C PHE A 96 10.38 -1.62 -8.96
N VAL A 97 9.72 -0.83 -8.13
CA VAL A 97 10.21 0.43 -7.56
C VAL A 97 10.09 0.36 -6.05
N THR A 98 11.15 0.73 -5.35
CA THR A 98 11.16 0.84 -3.90
C THR A 98 11.23 2.29 -3.45
N GLY A 99 10.68 2.55 -2.28
CA GLY A 99 10.76 3.84 -1.61
C GLY A 99 11.13 3.72 -0.15
N GLY A 100 11.44 4.86 0.47
CA GLY A 100 11.60 4.93 1.92
C GLY A 100 10.23 4.98 2.59
N PHE A 101 10.03 4.16 3.60
CA PHE A 101 8.85 4.17 4.44
C PHE A 101 9.07 5.12 5.63
N VAL A 102 8.30 6.19 5.68
CA VAL A 102 8.48 7.29 6.63
C VAL A 102 7.21 7.47 7.44
N ASP A 103 7.33 7.41 8.75
CA ASP A 103 6.24 7.74 9.66
C ASP A 103 6.11 9.25 9.83
N ARG A 104 4.88 9.72 10.02
CA ARG A 104 4.60 11.11 10.32
C ARG A 104 4.01 11.24 11.71
N ILE A 105 4.45 12.28 12.42
CA ILE A 105 4.01 12.61 13.78
C ILE A 105 3.77 14.11 13.90
N GLY A 106 2.97 14.49 14.89
CA GLY A 106 2.75 15.88 15.26
C GLY A 106 3.96 16.51 15.92
N ASP A 107 3.88 17.80 16.15
CA ASP A 107 4.92 18.58 16.83
C ASP A 107 5.28 17.97 18.18
N ASN A 108 6.57 17.91 18.47
CA ASN A 108 7.12 17.34 19.72
C ASN A 108 6.77 15.85 19.94
N GLY A 109 6.45 15.11 18.90
CA GLY A 109 6.10 13.69 18.98
C GLY A 109 4.67 13.41 19.40
N ASP A 110 3.78 14.37 19.27
CA ASP A 110 2.36 14.21 19.54
C ASP A 110 1.64 13.40 18.45
N PHE A 111 0.50 12.80 18.82
CA PHE A 111 -0.42 12.15 17.90
C PHE A 111 -1.77 12.88 17.91
N PRO A 112 -1.94 13.91 17.09
CA PRO A 112 -3.18 14.66 17.02
C PRO A 112 -4.34 13.79 16.57
N LYS A 113 -5.54 14.12 17.04
CA LYS A 113 -6.74 13.44 16.58
C LYS A 113 -7.06 13.88 15.14
N ILE A 114 -6.95 12.97 14.20
CA ILE A 114 -7.27 13.21 12.80
C ILE A 114 -8.77 13.12 12.57
N THR A 115 -9.30 14.06 11.81
CA THR A 115 -10.71 14.13 11.38
C THR A 115 -10.76 14.22 9.84
N LYS A 116 -11.97 14.27 9.27
CA LYS A 116 -12.13 14.42 7.81
C LYS A 116 -11.65 15.78 7.29
N GLU A 117 -11.64 16.78 8.16
CA GLU A 117 -11.21 18.16 7.87
C GLU A 117 -9.71 18.37 8.12
N SER A 118 -9.03 17.39 8.72
CA SER A 118 -7.62 17.49 9.06
C SER A 118 -6.72 17.58 7.83
N ASN A 119 -5.78 18.51 7.87
CA ASN A 119 -4.66 18.53 6.94
C ASN A 119 -3.47 17.79 7.55
N LEU A 120 -3.24 16.56 7.11
CA LEU A 120 -2.18 15.69 7.65
C LEU A 120 -0.78 16.33 7.59
N TRP A 121 -0.53 17.18 6.59
CA TRP A 121 0.76 17.85 6.44
C TRP A 121 0.99 18.96 7.46
N GLU A 122 -0.09 19.58 7.93
CA GLU A 122 -0.03 20.63 8.95
C GLU A 122 -0.11 20.06 10.37
N GLU A 123 -0.91 19.02 10.57
CA GLU A 123 -1.11 18.42 11.89
C GLU A 123 -0.01 17.44 12.28
N MET A 124 0.63 16.80 11.28
CA MET A 124 1.77 15.89 11.47
C MET A 124 2.97 16.35 10.62
N PRO A 125 3.58 17.51 10.96
CA PRO A 125 4.65 18.11 10.17
C PRO A 125 5.97 17.35 10.24
N GLU A 126 6.24 16.67 11.35
CA GLU A 126 7.48 15.93 11.52
C GLU A 126 7.42 14.57 10.83
N ALA A 127 8.54 14.15 10.24
CA ALA A 127 8.63 12.88 9.53
C ALA A 127 9.99 12.22 9.78
N GLY A 128 10.00 10.90 9.91
CA GLY A 128 11.23 10.17 10.14
C GLY A 128 11.10 8.67 10.02
N PHE A 129 12.25 8.00 10.05
CA PHE A 129 12.31 6.55 10.06
C PHE A 129 12.31 6.02 11.48
N PHE A 130 11.31 5.24 11.86
CA PHE A 130 11.33 4.49 13.10
C PHE A 130 12.21 3.25 12.96
N ARG A 131 13.49 3.40 13.33
CA ARG A 131 14.51 2.36 13.20
C ARG A 131 14.94 1.82 14.56
N TYR A 132 15.70 0.73 14.52
CA TYR A 132 16.45 0.25 15.67
C TYR A 132 17.26 1.41 16.32
N PRO A 133 17.25 1.59 17.64
CA PRO A 133 16.65 0.69 18.64
C PRO A 133 15.17 0.93 18.95
N LEU A 134 14.51 1.92 18.36
CA LEU A 134 13.12 2.29 18.67
C LEU A 134 12.13 1.25 18.14
N SER A 135 12.35 0.79 16.91
CA SER A 135 11.58 -0.30 16.34
C SER A 135 12.44 -1.19 15.44
N LYS A 136 11.94 -2.37 15.09
CA LYS A 136 12.53 -3.26 14.08
C LYS A 136 11.90 -3.06 12.70
N ALA A 137 11.15 -1.99 12.49
CA ALA A 137 10.47 -1.71 11.24
C ALA A 137 11.48 -1.61 10.09
N CYS A 138 11.12 -2.20 8.97
CA CYS A 138 11.89 -2.09 7.74
C CYS A 138 11.65 -0.68 7.15
N PRO A 139 12.70 0.08 6.82
CA PRO A 139 12.54 1.42 6.28
C PRO A 139 12.21 1.44 4.78
N ASN A 140 12.17 0.30 4.13
CA ASN A 140 11.90 0.18 2.71
C ASN A 140 10.48 -0.35 2.46
N LYS A 141 9.86 0.12 1.38
CA LYS A 141 8.57 -0.35 0.88
C LYS A 141 8.63 -0.50 -0.64
N VAL A 142 8.18 -1.63 -1.16
CA VAL A 142 7.97 -1.80 -2.60
C VAL A 142 6.66 -1.12 -2.93
N THR A 143 6.72 -0.03 -3.68
CA THR A 143 5.58 0.85 -3.91
C THR A 143 4.88 0.60 -5.24
N MET A 144 5.64 0.21 -6.26
CA MET A 144 5.13 -0.07 -7.59
C MET A 144 5.86 -1.25 -8.21
N MET A 145 5.16 -2.11 -8.94
CA MET A 145 5.74 -3.31 -9.53
C MET A 145 4.89 -3.85 -10.67
N LYS A 146 5.49 -4.70 -11.51
CA LYS A 146 4.71 -5.52 -12.45
C LYS A 146 3.87 -6.55 -11.71
N GLY A 147 2.72 -6.91 -12.27
CA GLY A 147 1.80 -7.86 -11.66
C GLY A 147 2.40 -9.24 -11.41
N SER A 148 3.38 -9.65 -12.23
CA SER A 148 4.14 -10.90 -12.08
C SER A 148 5.09 -10.91 -10.87
N VAL A 149 5.50 -9.75 -10.38
CA VAL A 149 6.45 -9.64 -9.26
C VAL A 149 5.77 -9.99 -7.95
N LYS A 150 6.29 -10.97 -7.24
CA LYS A 150 5.80 -11.38 -5.93
C LYS A 150 6.39 -10.49 -4.85
N VAL A 151 5.54 -9.91 -4.01
CA VAL A 151 5.97 -9.18 -2.81
C VAL A 151 5.85 -10.07 -1.58
N CYS A 152 6.72 -9.84 -0.62
CA CYS A 152 6.71 -10.48 0.68
C CYS A 152 5.86 -9.71 1.68
N SER A 153 5.63 -10.32 2.84
CA SER A 153 4.81 -9.76 3.91
C SER A 153 5.23 -8.32 4.25
N GLY A 154 4.24 -7.43 4.35
CA GLY A 154 4.43 -6.01 4.58
C GLY A 154 4.98 -5.24 3.37
N GLN A 155 5.14 -5.88 2.20
CA GLN A 155 5.66 -5.28 0.96
C GLN A 155 7.06 -4.66 1.10
N HIS A 156 7.87 -5.16 2.02
CA HIS A 156 9.20 -4.59 2.27
C HIS A 156 10.26 -5.03 1.27
N TYR A 157 10.03 -6.12 0.56
CA TYR A 157 10.91 -6.66 -0.47
C TYR A 157 10.16 -7.55 -1.46
N VAL A 158 10.76 -7.80 -2.60
CA VAL A 158 10.28 -8.76 -3.60
C VAL A 158 10.96 -10.10 -3.42
N GLU A 159 10.27 -11.17 -3.83
CA GLU A 159 10.78 -12.52 -3.88
C GLU A 159 10.90 -12.97 -5.33
N PHE A 160 12.08 -13.42 -5.71
CA PHE A 160 12.35 -13.98 -7.03
C PHE A 160 12.04 -15.47 -7.09
N PRO A 161 11.82 -16.04 -8.30
CA PRO A 161 11.51 -17.46 -8.46
C PRO A 161 12.61 -18.42 -7.94
N ASP A 162 13.85 -17.97 -7.83
CA ASP A 162 14.97 -18.73 -7.28
C ASP A 162 15.04 -18.70 -5.74
N GLY A 163 14.08 -18.02 -5.08
CA GLY A 163 14.02 -17.86 -3.63
C GLY A 163 14.91 -16.76 -3.07
N THR A 164 15.61 -16.00 -3.92
CA THR A 164 16.32 -14.79 -3.48
C THR A 164 15.33 -13.63 -3.31
N SER A 165 15.74 -12.58 -2.61
CA SER A 165 14.93 -11.39 -2.39
C SER A 165 15.73 -10.11 -2.61
N SER A 166 15.05 -9.01 -2.95
CA SER A 166 15.63 -7.69 -3.12
C SER A 166 14.66 -6.59 -2.65
N TRP A 167 15.20 -5.42 -2.30
CA TRP A 167 14.49 -4.18 -2.01
C TRP A 167 15.07 -3.03 -2.81
#